data_78e61b98fdbe9674924d82f87bccb197
#
_entry.id   78e61b98fdbe9674924d82f87bccb197
#
_cell.length_a   1.000
_cell.length_b   1.000
_cell.length_c   1.000
_cell.angle_alpha   90.00
_cell.angle_beta   90.00
_cell.angle_gamma   90.00
#
_symmetry.space_group_name_H-M   'P 1'
#
loop_
_entity.id
_entity.type
_entity.pdbx_description
1 polymer ?
#
loop_
_entity_poly.entity_id
_entity_poly.type
_entity_poly.pdbx_seq_one_letter_code
_entity_poly.pdbx_strand_id
1 'polypeptide(L)'
;MSDHEEAIGDNRLLVGDWELLGKAHTFLQPFASATLYAEGDDSSISQSLMLMDMLLLHYEEQQIYQSDEHSDERMVRAIDMGWFILSKYYRLTDEVPVYAAALLLDPRKRIAYIKQNWPKEWHEDTIASATAFWQKEFNYEQPSDHPSTPTSMPP
;
A
#
# COMPACT_ATOMS: atom_id res chain seq x y z
N MET A 1 -45.97 2.33 22.98
CA MET A 1 -44.86 3.26 22.72
C MET A 1 -43.73 3.20 23.77
N SER A 2 -43.75 2.26 24.70
CA SER A 2 -42.78 2.22 25.82
C SER A 2 -41.64 1.20 25.70
N ASP A 3 -41.83 0.09 24.99
CA ASP A 3 -40.81 -1.01 24.98
C ASP A 3 -39.54 -0.70 24.13
N HIS A 4 -39.66 0.19 23.15
CA HIS A 4 -38.49 0.60 22.35
C HIS A 4 -37.68 1.72 23.01
N GLU A 5 -38.26 2.56 23.81
CA GLU A 5 -37.57 3.60 24.55
C GLU A 5 -36.71 3.04 25.70
N GLU A 6 -37.17 1.98 26.37
CA GLU A 6 -36.41 1.30 27.42
C GLU A 6 -35.19 0.54 26.87
N ALA A 7 -35.31 -0.11 25.72
CA ALA A 7 -34.22 -0.81 25.06
C ALA A 7 -33.13 0.14 24.49
N ILE A 8 -33.49 1.37 24.14
CA ILE A 8 -32.56 2.40 23.66
C ILE A 8 -31.86 3.11 24.83
N GLY A 9 -32.51 3.18 26.01
CA GLY A 9 -31.96 3.86 27.17
C GLY A 9 -30.59 3.37 27.63
N ASP A 10 -30.38 2.05 27.63
CA ASP A 10 -29.12 1.40 28.04
C ASP A 10 -28.01 1.51 27.00
N ASN A 11 -28.37 1.77 25.72
CA ASN A 11 -27.42 1.90 24.60
C ASN A 11 -27.25 3.35 24.12
N ARG A 12 -27.60 4.33 24.96
CA ARG A 12 -27.47 5.73 24.60
C ARG A 12 -26.03 6.17 24.62
N LEU A 13 -25.54 6.65 23.46
CA LEU A 13 -24.20 7.22 23.35
C LEU A 13 -24.10 8.50 24.21
N LEU A 14 -23.07 8.54 25.03
CA LEU A 14 -22.70 9.72 25.83
C LEU A 14 -21.88 10.70 24.97
N VAL A 15 -21.68 11.92 25.47
CA VAL A 15 -20.88 12.94 24.79
C VAL A 15 -19.49 12.44 24.45
N GLY A 16 -18.84 11.74 25.40
CA GLY A 16 -17.50 11.15 25.16
C GLY A 16 -17.47 10.07 24.07
N ASP A 17 -18.57 9.33 23.89
CA ASP A 17 -18.66 8.34 22.80
C ASP A 17 -18.78 9.03 21.44
N TRP A 18 -19.51 10.14 21.34
CA TRP A 18 -19.59 10.95 20.13
C TRP A 18 -18.25 11.60 19.76
N GLU A 19 -17.50 12.08 20.77
CA GLU A 19 -16.15 12.60 20.56
C GLU A 19 -15.19 11.53 20.03
N LEU A 20 -15.23 10.32 20.62
CA LEU A 20 -14.43 9.18 20.16
C LEU A 20 -14.80 8.77 18.75
N LEU A 21 -16.09 8.68 18.41
CA LEU A 21 -16.57 8.38 17.06
C LEU A 21 -16.10 9.44 16.04
N GLY A 22 -16.12 10.72 16.44
CA GLY A 22 -15.60 11.81 15.60
C GLY A 22 -14.10 11.65 15.32
N LYS A 23 -13.29 11.32 16.32
CA LYS A 23 -11.86 11.03 16.18
C LYS A 23 -11.62 9.81 15.27
N ALA A 24 -12.35 8.72 15.52
CA ALA A 24 -12.26 7.50 14.70
C ALA A 24 -12.65 7.77 13.24
N HIS A 25 -13.72 8.52 13.02
CA HIS A 25 -14.14 8.92 11.67
C HIS A 25 -13.03 9.69 10.94
N THR A 26 -12.45 10.70 11.58
CA THR A 26 -11.36 11.50 10.99
C THR A 26 -10.14 10.64 10.68
N PHE A 27 -9.76 9.74 11.61
CA PHE A 27 -8.66 8.81 11.41
C PHE A 27 -8.88 7.86 10.23
N LEU A 28 -10.13 7.40 10.02
CA LEU A 28 -10.46 6.43 8.97
C LEU A 28 -10.65 7.05 7.57
N GLN A 29 -10.74 8.37 7.44
CA GLN A 29 -10.92 9.02 6.13
C GLN A 29 -9.85 8.66 5.08
N PRO A 30 -8.54 8.63 5.39
CA PRO A 30 -7.53 8.21 4.42
C PRO A 30 -7.71 6.77 3.92
N PHE A 31 -8.18 5.87 4.79
CA PHE A 31 -8.45 4.47 4.42
C PHE A 31 -9.63 4.36 3.45
N ALA A 32 -10.71 5.10 3.70
CA ALA A 32 -11.85 5.15 2.78
C ALA A 32 -11.42 5.68 1.40
N SER A 33 -10.61 6.74 1.37
CA SER A 33 -10.07 7.29 0.13
C SER A 33 -9.14 6.31 -0.59
N ALA A 34 -8.25 5.62 0.13
CA ALA A 34 -7.34 4.61 -0.41
C ALA A 34 -8.12 3.42 -1.00
N THR A 35 -9.18 2.97 -0.34
CA THR A 35 -10.05 1.88 -0.82
C THR A 35 -10.73 2.27 -2.13
N LEU A 36 -11.37 3.45 -2.18
CA LEU A 36 -12.00 3.94 -3.40
C LEU A 36 -11.02 4.06 -4.57
N TYR A 37 -9.79 4.51 -4.28
CA TYR A 37 -8.75 4.60 -5.29
C TYR A 37 -8.26 3.24 -5.78
N ALA A 38 -8.13 2.27 -4.87
CA ALA A 38 -7.71 0.91 -5.20
C ALA A 38 -8.78 0.11 -5.98
N GLU A 39 -10.06 0.43 -5.79
CA GLU A 39 -11.19 -0.20 -6.50
C GLU A 39 -11.47 0.45 -7.86
N GLY A 40 -10.84 1.58 -8.18
CA GLY A 40 -11.03 2.29 -9.45
C GLY A 40 -10.48 1.51 -10.66
N ASP A 41 -11.04 1.78 -11.85
CA ASP A 41 -10.66 1.13 -13.12
C ASP A 41 -9.18 1.39 -13.49
N ASP A 42 -8.60 2.46 -12.99
CA ASP A 42 -7.18 2.84 -13.20
C ASP A 42 -6.24 2.24 -12.14
N SER A 43 -6.72 1.35 -11.27
CA SER A 43 -5.90 0.75 -10.22
C SER A 43 -4.79 -0.13 -10.81
N SER A 44 -3.62 -0.11 -10.18
CA SER A 44 -2.46 -0.89 -10.59
C SER A 44 -1.67 -1.41 -9.39
N ILE A 45 -0.88 -2.47 -9.60
CA ILE A 45 -0.01 -3.02 -8.55
C ILE A 45 0.96 -1.95 -8.01
N SER A 46 1.48 -1.08 -8.87
CA SER A 46 2.36 0.02 -8.45
C SER A 46 1.66 1.05 -7.56
N GLN A 47 0.35 1.22 -7.72
CA GLN A 47 -0.46 2.09 -6.87
C GLN A 47 -0.77 1.43 -5.53
N SER A 48 -0.98 0.13 -5.49
CA SER A 48 -1.24 -0.60 -4.25
C SER A 48 -0.11 -0.42 -3.25
N LEU A 49 1.15 -0.55 -3.70
CA LEU A 49 2.32 -0.35 -2.84
C LEU A 49 2.41 1.10 -2.34
N MET A 50 2.19 2.08 -3.21
CA MET A 50 2.16 3.50 -2.84
C MET A 50 1.06 3.80 -1.80
N LEU A 51 -0.12 3.21 -1.95
CA LEU A 51 -1.20 3.39 -0.97
C LEU A 51 -0.84 2.80 0.39
N MET A 52 -0.18 1.64 0.42
CA MET A 52 0.31 1.05 1.67
C MET A 52 1.36 1.94 2.33
N ASP A 53 2.31 2.51 1.58
CA ASP A 53 3.29 3.49 2.09
C ASP A 53 2.59 4.69 2.75
N MET A 54 1.61 5.27 2.06
CA MET A 54 0.86 6.43 2.57
C MET A 54 0.07 6.10 3.84
N LEU A 55 -0.56 4.92 3.90
CA LEU A 55 -1.33 4.50 5.07
C LEU A 55 -0.43 4.15 6.25
N LEU A 56 0.76 3.56 6.02
CA LEU A 56 1.74 3.35 7.09
C LEU A 56 2.23 4.66 7.67
N LEU A 57 2.57 5.63 6.82
CA LEU A 57 2.96 6.98 7.25
C LEU A 57 1.84 7.65 8.06
N HIS A 58 0.58 7.51 7.62
CA HIS A 58 -0.56 8.04 8.37
C HIS A 58 -0.68 7.41 9.78
N TYR A 59 -0.46 6.09 9.91
CA TYR A 59 -0.43 5.45 11.22
C TYR A 59 0.69 6.00 12.10
N GLU A 60 1.90 6.14 11.57
CA GLU A 60 3.07 6.64 12.29
C GLU A 60 2.87 8.08 12.77
N GLU A 61 2.32 8.94 11.92
CA GLU A 61 1.95 10.31 12.30
C GLU A 61 0.93 10.32 13.44
N GLN A 62 -0.09 9.46 13.37
CA GLN A 62 -1.11 9.39 14.42
C GLN A 62 -0.56 8.82 15.73
N GLN A 63 0.38 7.90 15.72
CA GLN A 63 1.06 7.39 16.92
C GLN A 63 1.82 8.52 17.64
N ILE A 64 2.46 9.42 16.90
CA ILE A 64 3.17 10.58 17.47
C ILE A 64 2.18 11.54 18.14
N TYR A 65 1.06 11.86 17.50
CA TYR A 65 0.06 12.76 18.04
C TYR A 65 -0.68 12.20 19.28
N GLN A 66 -0.75 10.88 19.40
CA GLN A 66 -1.47 10.23 20.49
C GLN A 66 -0.63 9.94 21.73
N SER A 67 0.66 10.24 21.72
CA SER A 67 1.51 10.23 22.92
C SER A 67 1.19 11.37 23.89
N ASP A 68 0.19 12.20 23.60
CA ASP A 68 -0.26 13.28 24.46
C ASP A 68 -1.13 12.77 25.63
N GLU A 69 -1.01 13.44 26.77
CA GLU A 69 -1.65 13.10 28.07
C GLU A 69 -3.19 13.05 28.03
N HIS A 70 -3.81 13.46 26.90
CA HIS A 70 -5.26 13.50 26.69
C HIS A 70 -5.75 12.50 25.63
N SER A 71 -4.94 11.52 25.26
CA SER A 71 -5.32 10.52 24.26
C SER A 71 -6.23 9.44 24.85
N ASP A 72 -7.25 9.03 24.09
CA ASP A 72 -8.12 7.91 24.48
C ASP A 72 -7.34 6.58 24.25
N GLU A 73 -7.09 5.83 25.33
CA GLU A 73 -6.35 4.55 25.27
C GLU A 73 -6.94 3.54 24.27
N ARG A 74 -8.26 3.56 24.07
CA ARG A 74 -8.93 2.66 23.11
C ARG A 74 -8.49 2.99 21.68
N MET A 75 -8.40 4.28 21.37
CA MET A 75 -7.95 4.77 20.06
C MET A 75 -6.47 4.46 19.84
N VAL A 76 -5.61 4.68 20.84
CA VAL A 76 -4.18 4.34 20.79
C VAL A 76 -4.00 2.87 20.45
N ARG A 77 -4.64 1.97 21.20
CA ARG A 77 -4.55 0.52 20.97
C ARG A 77 -5.08 0.10 19.60
N ALA A 78 -6.16 0.75 19.12
CA ALA A 78 -6.71 0.47 17.79
C ALA A 78 -5.75 0.87 16.67
N ILE A 79 -5.08 2.02 16.81
CA ILE A 79 -4.08 2.51 15.88
C ILE A 79 -2.86 1.59 15.85
N ASP A 80 -2.32 1.21 17.02
CA ASP A 80 -1.18 0.30 17.11
C ASP A 80 -1.48 -1.06 16.49
N MET A 81 -2.66 -1.60 16.75
CA MET A 81 -3.08 -2.88 16.16
C MET A 81 -3.22 -2.78 14.65
N GLY A 82 -3.83 -1.69 14.15
CA GLY A 82 -3.98 -1.45 12.73
C GLY A 82 -2.62 -1.31 12.02
N TRP A 83 -1.70 -0.53 12.60
CA TRP A 83 -0.33 -0.41 12.10
C TRP A 83 0.37 -1.78 12.04
N PHE A 84 0.27 -2.57 13.10
CA PHE A 84 0.86 -3.92 13.14
C PHE A 84 0.33 -4.81 12.01
N ILE A 85 -0.98 -4.79 11.78
CA ILE A 85 -1.60 -5.58 10.71
C ILE A 85 -1.14 -5.10 9.33
N LEU A 86 -1.19 -3.79 9.07
CA LEU A 86 -0.79 -3.24 7.78
C LEU A 86 0.70 -3.48 7.51
N SER A 87 1.58 -3.25 8.49
CA SER A 87 3.01 -3.50 8.37
C SER A 87 3.35 -4.98 8.12
N LYS A 88 2.54 -5.92 8.65
CA LYS A 88 2.66 -7.34 8.33
C LYS A 88 2.40 -7.61 6.84
N TYR A 89 1.31 -7.07 6.29
CA TYR A 89 1.00 -7.24 4.87
C TYR A 89 1.99 -6.50 3.97
N TYR A 90 2.46 -5.34 4.40
CA TYR A 90 3.50 -4.60 3.68
C TYR A 90 4.79 -5.43 3.54
N ARG A 91 5.27 -6.06 4.60
CA ARG A 91 6.44 -6.95 4.54
C ARG A 91 6.27 -8.14 3.62
N LEU A 92 5.05 -8.66 3.45
CA LEU A 92 4.79 -9.74 2.49
C LEU A 92 4.97 -9.29 1.03
N THR A 93 4.92 -7.99 0.74
CA THR A 93 5.21 -7.48 -0.61
C THR A 93 6.68 -7.64 -0.99
N ASP A 94 7.60 -7.70 -0.01
CA ASP A 94 9.02 -7.92 -0.24
C ASP A 94 9.32 -9.34 -0.74
N GLU A 95 8.46 -10.30 -0.36
CA GLU A 95 8.58 -11.70 -0.79
C GLU A 95 8.16 -11.89 -2.27
N VAL A 96 7.49 -10.89 -2.87
CA VAL A 96 6.91 -10.96 -4.21
C VAL A 96 7.48 -9.83 -5.09
N PRO A 97 8.52 -10.11 -5.89
CA PRO A 97 9.23 -9.09 -6.67
C PRO A 97 8.37 -8.30 -7.65
N VAL A 98 7.16 -8.79 -7.97
CA VAL A 98 6.23 -8.12 -8.90
C VAL A 98 5.82 -6.73 -8.42
N TYR A 99 5.73 -6.49 -7.11
CA TYR A 99 5.37 -5.17 -6.57
C TYR A 99 6.46 -4.14 -6.85
N ALA A 100 7.72 -4.49 -6.58
CA ALA A 100 8.87 -3.64 -6.88
C ALA A 100 9.04 -3.44 -8.40
N ALA A 101 8.87 -4.50 -9.20
CA ALA A 101 8.93 -4.43 -10.65
C ALA A 101 7.83 -3.51 -11.22
N ALA A 102 6.59 -3.63 -10.75
CA ALA A 102 5.49 -2.77 -11.17
C ALA A 102 5.77 -1.28 -10.86
N LEU A 103 6.37 -1.00 -9.69
CA LEU A 103 6.73 0.36 -9.30
C LEU A 103 7.84 0.93 -10.21
N LEU A 104 8.86 0.14 -10.52
CA LEU A 104 9.97 0.55 -11.40
C LEU A 104 9.54 0.74 -12.85
N LEU A 105 8.57 -0.05 -13.32
CA LEU A 105 8.02 0.03 -14.67
C LEU A 105 6.98 1.14 -14.84
N ASP A 106 6.39 1.66 -13.76
CA ASP A 106 5.46 2.78 -13.85
C ASP A 106 6.19 4.05 -14.30
N PRO A 107 5.87 4.62 -15.48
CA PRO A 107 6.59 5.77 -16.04
C PRO A 107 6.53 7.02 -15.16
N ARG A 108 5.55 7.10 -14.26
CA ARG A 108 5.36 8.24 -13.34
C ARG A 108 6.16 8.11 -12.04
N LYS A 109 6.59 6.89 -11.68
CA LYS A 109 7.23 6.60 -10.39
C LYS A 109 8.70 6.23 -10.56
N ARG A 110 8.98 5.10 -11.21
CA ARG A 110 10.32 4.59 -11.49
C ARG A 110 11.20 4.52 -10.23
N ILE A 111 12.49 4.48 -10.44
CA ILE A 111 13.51 4.52 -9.37
C ILE A 111 13.45 5.81 -8.52
N ALA A 112 12.87 6.87 -9.06
CA ALA A 112 12.74 8.14 -8.35
C ALA A 112 11.86 8.00 -7.11
N TYR A 113 10.76 7.25 -7.22
CA TYR A 113 9.87 6.98 -6.09
C TYR A 113 10.60 6.24 -4.95
N ILE A 114 11.31 5.17 -5.28
CA ILE A 114 12.08 4.37 -4.32
C ILE A 114 13.11 5.25 -3.60
N LYS A 115 13.89 6.03 -4.36
CA LYS A 115 14.94 6.90 -3.79
C LYS A 115 14.40 8.03 -2.90
N GLN A 116 13.19 8.45 -3.14
CA GLN A 116 12.56 9.57 -2.43
C GLN A 116 11.82 9.12 -1.16
N ASN A 117 11.21 7.93 -1.17
CA ASN A 117 10.27 7.52 -0.14
C ASN A 117 10.78 6.36 0.74
N TRP A 118 11.79 5.60 0.29
CA TRP A 118 12.27 4.43 1.00
C TRP A 118 13.67 4.63 1.60
N PRO A 119 14.03 3.90 2.68
CA PRO A 119 15.36 3.90 3.25
C PRO A 119 16.42 3.50 2.21
N LYS A 120 17.60 4.12 2.26
CA LYS A 120 18.68 3.90 1.27
C LYS A 120 19.16 2.46 1.22
N GLU A 121 19.16 1.80 2.36
CA GLU A 121 19.55 0.39 2.51
C GLU A 121 18.68 -0.59 1.72
N TRP A 122 17.46 -0.22 1.37
CA TRP A 122 16.52 -1.07 0.61
C TRP A 122 16.65 -0.89 -0.91
N HIS A 123 17.29 0.20 -1.37
CA HIS A 123 17.26 0.56 -2.79
C HIS A 123 17.92 -0.47 -3.70
N GLU A 124 19.13 -0.95 -3.34
CA GLU A 124 19.89 -1.87 -4.18
C GLU A 124 19.22 -3.23 -4.26
N ASP A 125 18.82 -3.79 -3.13
CA ASP A 125 18.17 -5.11 -3.07
C ASP A 125 16.83 -5.12 -3.81
N THR A 126 16.04 -4.05 -3.67
CA THR A 126 14.77 -3.90 -4.39
C THR A 126 14.97 -3.87 -5.91
N ILE A 127 15.93 -3.06 -6.38
CA ILE A 127 16.22 -2.95 -7.83
C ILE A 127 16.78 -4.27 -8.37
N ALA A 128 17.66 -4.92 -7.63
CA ALA A 128 18.23 -6.22 -8.01
C ALA A 128 17.15 -7.31 -8.12
N SER A 129 16.26 -7.38 -7.10
CA SER A 129 15.13 -8.33 -7.06
C SER A 129 14.18 -8.14 -8.25
N ALA A 130 13.78 -6.89 -8.52
CA ALA A 130 12.91 -6.57 -9.65
C ALA A 130 13.57 -6.85 -11.01
N THR A 131 14.88 -6.59 -11.12
CA THR A 131 15.65 -6.87 -12.34
C THR A 131 15.75 -8.38 -12.59
N ALA A 132 16.07 -9.15 -11.55
CA ALA A 132 16.12 -10.61 -11.66
C ALA A 132 14.76 -11.21 -12.05
N PHE A 133 13.69 -10.70 -11.45
CA PHE A 133 12.32 -11.08 -11.81
C PHE A 133 12.03 -10.80 -13.29
N TRP A 134 12.35 -9.59 -13.77
CA TRP A 134 12.17 -9.24 -15.18
C TRP A 134 12.97 -10.16 -16.13
N GLN A 135 14.23 -10.40 -15.82
CA GLN A 135 15.08 -11.27 -16.63
C GLN A 135 14.55 -12.70 -16.71
N LYS A 136 14.06 -13.23 -15.59
CA LYS A 136 13.53 -14.59 -15.52
C LYS A 136 12.22 -14.75 -16.30
N GLU A 137 11.30 -13.79 -16.18
CA GLU A 137 9.92 -13.96 -16.67
C GLU A 137 9.72 -13.37 -18.08
N PHE A 138 10.51 -12.37 -18.49
CA PHE A 138 10.25 -11.59 -19.71
C PHE A 138 11.43 -11.50 -20.67
N ASN A 139 12.64 -11.82 -20.25
CA ASN A 139 13.79 -11.80 -21.13
C ASN A 139 13.88 -13.14 -21.88
N TYR A 140 12.93 -13.39 -22.76
CA TYR A 140 13.04 -14.49 -23.71
C TYR A 140 14.10 -14.10 -24.74
N GLU A 141 15.20 -14.84 -24.80
CA GLU A 141 16.03 -14.86 -25.99
C GLU A 141 15.12 -15.25 -27.18
N GLN A 142 14.82 -14.30 -28.05
CA GLN A 142 14.12 -14.62 -29.28
C GLN A 142 15.02 -15.65 -30.02
N PRO A 143 14.49 -16.83 -30.37
CA PRO A 143 15.21 -17.72 -31.26
C PRO A 143 15.59 -16.91 -32.50
N SER A 144 16.85 -16.90 -32.86
CA SER A 144 17.37 -16.22 -34.04
C SER A 144 16.89 -16.96 -35.29
N ASP A 145 15.60 -16.87 -35.60
CA ASP A 145 15.02 -17.27 -36.87
C ASP A 145 15.25 -16.17 -37.92
N HIS A 146 16.51 -15.97 -38.28
CA HIS A 146 16.85 -15.50 -39.60
C HIS A 146 17.38 -16.70 -40.42
N PRO A 147 16.55 -17.32 -41.26
CA PRO A 147 17.08 -18.17 -42.31
C PRO A 147 17.91 -17.26 -43.21
N SER A 148 19.22 -17.44 -43.17
CA SER A 148 20.14 -16.90 -44.13
C SER A 148 19.76 -17.43 -45.52
N THR A 149 19.06 -16.62 -46.30
CA THR A 149 18.77 -16.87 -47.71
C THR A 149 20.08 -16.85 -48.45
N PRO A 150 20.56 -17.96 -49.10
CA PRO A 150 21.71 -17.89 -49.93
C PRO A 150 21.31 -17.18 -51.22
N THR A 151 21.85 -15.99 -51.43
CA THR A 151 21.80 -15.29 -52.72
C THR A 151 22.71 -16.05 -53.69
N SER A 152 22.16 -17.00 -54.45
CA SER A 152 22.80 -17.50 -55.65
C SER A 152 22.27 -16.70 -56.83
N MET A 153 23.08 -15.77 -57.36
CA MET A 153 22.90 -15.26 -58.73
C MET A 153 23.41 -16.32 -59.69
N PRO A 154 22.65 -16.69 -60.73
CA PRO A 154 23.18 -17.41 -61.91
C PRO A 154 23.78 -16.43 -62.89
N PRO A 155 24.67 -16.95 -63.83
CA PRO A 155 25.46 -16.17 -64.74
C PRO A 155 24.71 -15.47 -65.83
#